data_1d8c047230a9afbde43c5332cc294f16
#
_entry.id   1d8c047230a9afbde43c5332cc294f16
#
_cell.length_a   1.000
_cell.length_b   1.000
_cell.length_c   1.000
_cell.angle_alpha   90.00
_cell.angle_beta   90.00
_cell.angle_gamma   90.00
#
_symmetry.space_group_name_H-M   'P 1'
#
loop_
_entity.id
_entity.type
_entity.pdbx_description
1 polymer ?
#
loop_
_entity_poly.entity_id
_entity_poly.type
_entity_poly.pdbx_seq_one_letter_code
_entity_poly.pdbx_strand_id
1 'polypeptide(L)'
;MARAKYQVLVIPYRKRDNDTLYCVFKRSDMDECWQFIAGGGEDEDQTPFISAQREAFEEAGISSDMHFTELETKCSIATECFKNARTIWGEDCLVIPEHCFAVEMQSEDISISREHGCFEWVDYSTAKERLRYDSNKVALWELDNKIRLGIIN
;
A
#
# COMPACT_ATOMS: atom_id res chain seq x y z
N MET A 1 -3.47 17.20 12.26
CA MET A 1 -3.59 17.39 10.82
C MET A 1 -4.88 16.77 10.32
N ALA A 2 -5.57 17.50 9.44
CA ALA A 2 -6.83 17.00 8.93
C ALA A 2 -6.58 15.89 7.91
N ARG A 3 -7.39 14.86 7.96
CA ARG A 3 -7.26 13.72 7.07
C ARG A 3 -8.03 13.94 5.78
N ALA A 4 -7.39 13.78 4.65
CA ALA A 4 -8.03 13.89 3.33
C ALA A 4 -8.94 12.69 3.05
N LYS A 5 -9.89 12.87 2.14
CA LYS A 5 -10.89 11.85 1.82
C LYS A 5 -10.35 10.81 0.84
N TYR A 6 -9.20 10.21 1.15
CA TYR A 6 -8.65 9.11 0.37
C TYR A 6 -7.63 8.34 1.18
N GLN A 7 -7.35 7.13 0.71
CA GLN A 7 -6.36 6.24 1.27
C GLN A 7 -5.32 5.95 0.20
N VAL A 8 -4.11 5.57 0.59
CA VAL A 8 -3.09 5.11 -0.35
C VAL A 8 -2.63 3.71 0.05
N LEU A 9 -2.25 2.93 -0.95
CA LEU A 9 -1.68 1.60 -0.81
C LEU A 9 -0.36 1.59 -1.56
N VAL A 10 0.70 1.05 -0.94
CA VAL A 10 2.01 1.00 -1.58
C VAL A 10 2.55 -0.42 -1.53
N ILE A 11 2.92 -0.95 -2.69
CA ILE A 11 3.48 -2.29 -2.84
C ILE A 11 4.98 -2.20 -3.08
N PRO A 12 5.82 -2.55 -2.09
CA PRO A 12 7.25 -2.67 -2.35
C PRO A 12 7.52 -3.96 -3.12
N TYR A 13 8.28 -3.85 -4.20
CA TYR A 13 8.65 -5.04 -4.98
C TYR A 13 10.11 -4.98 -5.35
N ARG A 14 10.68 -6.16 -5.60
CA ARG A 14 12.07 -6.29 -6.00
C ARG A 14 12.16 -7.34 -7.10
N LYS A 15 12.71 -6.94 -8.23
CA LYS A 15 12.90 -7.86 -9.34
C LYS A 15 14.19 -8.66 -9.15
N ARG A 16 14.09 -9.97 -9.39
CA ARG A 16 15.22 -10.87 -9.43
C ARG A 16 15.25 -11.49 -10.83
N ASP A 17 16.29 -12.29 -11.13
CA ASP A 17 16.54 -12.77 -12.48
C ASP A 17 15.31 -13.38 -13.16
N ASN A 18 14.59 -14.26 -12.46
CA ASN A 18 13.47 -14.99 -13.05
C ASN A 18 12.13 -14.76 -12.34
N ASP A 19 12.11 -13.95 -11.29
CA ASP A 19 10.88 -13.73 -10.55
C ASP A 19 10.87 -12.34 -9.91
N THR A 20 9.75 -12.02 -9.27
CA THR A 20 9.59 -10.78 -8.52
C THR A 20 9.16 -11.13 -7.12
N LEU A 21 9.74 -10.44 -6.14
CA LEU A 21 9.33 -10.56 -4.75
C LEU A 21 8.54 -9.33 -4.34
N TYR A 22 7.57 -9.56 -3.48
CA TYR A 22 6.69 -8.52 -2.94
C TYR A 22 6.82 -8.52 -1.43
N CYS A 23 6.86 -7.34 -0.83
CA CYS A 23 6.96 -7.24 0.62
C CYS A 23 5.57 -7.11 1.22
N VAL A 24 5.20 -8.10 2.02
CA VAL A 24 3.93 -8.09 2.76
C VAL A 24 4.20 -7.82 4.22
N PHE A 25 3.26 -7.16 4.88
CA PHE A 25 3.40 -6.70 6.27
C PHE A 25 2.27 -7.25 7.10
N LYS A 26 2.61 -7.79 8.26
CA LYS A 26 1.63 -8.30 9.20
C LYS A 26 1.32 -7.22 10.23
N ARG A 27 0.04 -6.94 10.43
CA ARG A 27 -0.37 -5.96 11.44
C ARG A 27 -0.10 -6.47 12.84
N SER A 28 0.37 -5.58 13.70
CA SER A 28 0.66 -5.94 15.10
C SER A 28 -0.62 -6.07 15.94
N ASP A 29 -1.72 -5.44 15.50
CA ASP A 29 -2.99 -5.41 16.25
C ASP A 29 -4.00 -6.46 15.80
N MET A 30 -3.69 -7.25 14.78
CA MET A 30 -4.59 -8.27 14.25
C MET A 30 -3.81 -9.54 13.88
N ASP A 31 -4.28 -10.68 14.34
CA ASP A 31 -3.68 -11.96 14.00
C ASP A 31 -3.91 -12.29 12.52
N GLU A 32 -2.87 -12.77 11.86
CA GLU A 32 -2.92 -13.23 10.46
C GLU A 32 -3.46 -12.19 9.48
N CYS A 33 -3.31 -10.89 9.80
CA CYS A 33 -3.71 -9.83 8.89
C CYS A 33 -2.48 -9.32 8.14
N TRP A 34 -2.28 -9.85 6.93
CA TRP A 34 -1.21 -9.45 6.03
C TRP A 34 -1.75 -8.44 5.02
N GLN A 35 -0.98 -7.41 4.77
CA GLN A 35 -1.35 -6.33 3.84
C GLN A 35 -0.10 -5.67 3.29
N PHE A 36 -0.29 -4.81 2.28
CA PHE A 36 0.77 -3.89 1.87
C PHE A 36 0.72 -2.64 2.74
N ILE A 37 1.65 -1.73 2.50
CA ILE A 37 1.65 -0.45 3.22
C ILE A 37 0.35 0.29 2.89
N ALA A 38 -0.36 0.74 3.91
CA ALA A 38 -1.62 1.47 3.73
C ALA A 38 -1.68 2.62 4.71
N GLY A 39 -2.17 3.76 4.25
CA GLY A 39 -2.32 4.91 5.12
C GLY A 39 -3.20 5.97 4.49
N GLY A 40 -3.57 6.97 5.29
CA GLY A 40 -4.45 8.03 4.85
C GLY A 40 -3.69 9.20 4.23
N GLY A 41 -4.34 9.89 3.30
CA GLY A 41 -3.85 11.18 2.86
C GLY A 41 -4.04 12.23 3.95
N GLU A 42 -3.24 13.27 3.89
CA GLU A 42 -3.39 14.44 4.75
C GLU A 42 -3.68 15.65 3.89
N ASP A 43 -4.37 16.63 4.46
CA ASP A 43 -4.76 17.83 3.70
C ASP A 43 -3.53 18.61 3.17
N GLU A 44 -2.39 18.50 3.84
CA GLU A 44 -1.16 19.14 3.39
C GLU A 44 -0.51 18.41 2.20
N ASP A 45 -0.87 17.16 1.97
CA ASP A 45 -0.34 16.40 0.84
C ASP A 45 -0.95 16.96 -0.44
N GLN A 46 -0.12 17.34 -1.39
CA GLN A 46 -0.61 17.94 -2.63
C GLN A 46 -1.28 16.91 -3.53
N THR A 47 -0.85 15.67 -3.46
CA THR A 47 -1.38 14.59 -4.33
C THR A 47 -1.34 13.28 -3.57
N PRO A 48 -2.13 12.26 -4.01
CA PRO A 48 -2.00 10.91 -3.47
C PRO A 48 -0.60 10.33 -3.65
N PHE A 49 0.12 10.71 -4.70
CA PHE A 49 1.50 10.27 -4.91
C PHE A 49 2.40 10.69 -3.75
N ILE A 50 2.27 11.93 -3.30
CA ILE A 50 3.04 12.44 -2.16
C ILE A 50 2.65 11.71 -0.87
N SER A 51 1.35 11.42 -0.69
CA SER A 51 0.90 10.64 0.45
C SER A 51 1.53 9.25 0.45
N ALA A 52 1.60 8.62 -0.74
CA ALA A 52 2.20 7.30 -0.88
C ALA A 52 3.68 7.31 -0.47
N GLN A 53 4.41 8.33 -0.92
CA GLN A 53 5.83 8.47 -0.55
C GLN A 53 6.00 8.66 0.96
N ARG A 54 5.15 9.50 1.56
CA ARG A 54 5.20 9.75 3.00
C ARG A 54 4.89 8.49 3.80
N GLU A 55 3.82 7.78 3.44
CA GLU A 55 3.43 6.56 4.13
C GLU A 55 4.49 5.46 4.00
N ALA A 56 5.09 5.32 2.82
CA ALA A 56 6.15 4.34 2.60
C ALA A 56 7.35 4.64 3.51
N PHE A 57 7.67 5.91 3.70
CA PHE A 57 8.76 6.29 4.59
C PHE A 57 8.40 6.04 6.06
N GLU A 58 7.21 6.47 6.48
CA GLU A 58 6.77 6.31 7.88
C GLU A 58 6.62 4.85 8.28
N GLU A 59 6.06 4.03 7.39
CA GLU A 59 5.72 2.65 7.72
C GLU A 59 6.86 1.66 7.47
N ALA A 60 7.73 1.96 6.52
CA ALA A 60 8.73 0.98 6.08
C ALA A 60 10.14 1.56 5.88
N GLY A 61 10.33 2.84 6.13
CA GLY A 61 11.63 3.48 5.95
C GLY A 61 12.06 3.61 4.50
N ILE A 62 11.12 3.59 3.57
CA ILE A 62 11.43 3.65 2.14
C ILE A 62 11.58 5.12 1.72
N SER A 63 12.74 5.46 1.16
CA SER A 63 13.04 6.83 0.74
C SER A 63 12.18 7.26 -0.44
N SER A 64 11.78 8.53 -0.46
CA SER A 64 11.06 9.11 -1.60
C SER A 64 11.90 9.16 -2.87
N ASP A 65 13.21 8.94 -2.77
CA ASP A 65 14.11 8.87 -3.93
C ASP A 65 13.95 7.58 -4.73
N MET A 66 13.29 6.57 -4.16
CA MET A 66 13.05 5.32 -4.85
C MET A 66 12.04 5.52 -5.98
N HIS A 67 12.00 4.56 -6.91
CA HIS A 67 11.13 4.67 -8.07
C HIS A 67 9.70 4.24 -7.72
N PHE A 68 8.82 5.21 -7.56
CA PHE A 68 7.39 4.99 -7.31
C PHE A 68 6.62 5.04 -8.63
N THR A 69 5.67 4.16 -8.78
CA THR A 69 4.78 4.14 -9.96
C THR A 69 3.32 4.10 -9.48
N GLU A 70 2.49 4.94 -10.05
CA GLU A 70 1.05 4.89 -9.77
C GLU A 70 0.42 3.76 -10.56
N LEU A 71 -0.39 2.93 -9.88
CA LEU A 71 -1.16 1.87 -10.52
C LEU A 71 -2.53 2.40 -10.92
N GLU A 72 -3.22 1.67 -11.80
CA GLU A 72 -4.57 2.05 -12.21
C GLU A 72 -5.63 1.59 -11.23
N THR A 73 -5.33 0.59 -10.41
CA THR A 73 -6.26 0.09 -9.41
C THR A 73 -6.68 1.20 -8.46
N LYS A 74 -7.98 1.36 -8.31
CA LYS A 74 -8.60 2.23 -7.31
C LYS A 74 -9.75 1.47 -6.71
N CYS A 75 -9.77 1.38 -5.40
CA CYS A 75 -10.84 0.67 -4.69
C CYS A 75 -11.56 1.63 -3.77
N SER A 76 -12.85 1.39 -3.58
CA SER A 76 -13.62 2.15 -2.61
C SER A 76 -13.53 1.47 -1.26
N ILE A 77 -13.35 2.27 -0.21
CA ILE A 77 -13.31 1.77 1.16
C ILE A 77 -14.46 2.38 1.92
N ALA A 78 -15.25 1.53 2.58
CA ALA A 78 -16.37 2.00 3.41
C ALA A 78 -15.82 2.80 4.59
N THR A 79 -16.41 3.96 4.85
CA THR A 79 -15.93 4.82 5.92
C THR A 79 -16.17 4.24 7.31
N GLU A 80 -17.03 3.22 7.43
CA GLU A 80 -17.20 2.51 8.69
C GLU A 80 -15.90 1.84 9.17
N CYS A 81 -14.94 1.63 8.26
CA CYS A 81 -13.64 1.06 8.62
C CYS A 81 -12.75 2.04 9.39
N PHE A 82 -13.12 3.32 9.44
CA PHE A 82 -12.31 4.36 10.06
C PHE A 82 -12.99 4.92 11.29
N LYS A 83 -12.22 5.04 12.37
CA LYS A 83 -12.68 5.71 13.59
C LYS A 83 -12.92 7.18 13.28
N ASN A 84 -14.01 7.73 13.82
CA ASN A 84 -14.30 9.15 13.70
C ASN A 84 -14.54 9.65 12.27
N ALA A 85 -14.83 8.76 11.33
CA ALA A 85 -15.06 9.16 9.95
C ALA A 85 -16.17 10.20 9.82
N ARG A 86 -17.26 10.03 10.57
CA ARG A 86 -18.39 10.97 10.53
C ARG A 86 -18.00 12.35 11.01
N THR A 87 -17.14 12.41 12.02
CA THR A 87 -16.66 13.69 12.55
C THR A 87 -15.71 14.37 11.57
N ILE A 88 -14.86 13.60 10.90
CA ILE A 88 -13.83 14.14 10.00
C ILE A 88 -14.43 14.55 8.66
N TRP A 89 -15.28 13.68 8.07
CA TRP A 89 -15.75 13.81 6.68
C TRP A 89 -17.24 14.07 6.54
N GLY A 90 -18.00 14.05 7.65
CA GLY A 90 -19.44 14.21 7.63
C GLY A 90 -20.19 12.89 7.49
N GLU A 91 -21.47 12.93 7.79
CA GLU A 91 -22.31 11.74 7.81
C GLU A 91 -22.61 11.19 6.41
N ASP A 92 -22.53 12.04 5.39
CA ASP A 92 -22.85 11.66 4.02
C ASP A 92 -21.67 11.04 3.27
N CYS A 93 -20.48 11.06 3.84
CA CYS A 93 -19.30 10.45 3.22
C CYS A 93 -19.25 8.97 3.59
N LEU A 94 -19.74 8.13 2.70
CA LEU A 94 -19.90 6.70 2.96
C LEU A 94 -18.74 5.86 2.42
N VAL A 95 -18.06 6.33 1.38
CA VAL A 95 -16.89 5.65 0.83
C VAL A 95 -15.82 6.67 0.49
N ILE A 96 -14.58 6.23 0.54
CA ILE A 96 -13.43 7.01 0.04
C ILE A 96 -12.62 6.14 -0.90
N PRO A 97 -11.92 6.73 -1.87
CA PRO A 97 -11.07 5.95 -2.78
C PRO A 97 -9.75 5.60 -2.13
N GLU A 98 -9.21 4.45 -2.53
CA GLU A 98 -7.83 4.07 -2.23
C GLU A 98 -7.04 4.10 -3.53
N HIS A 99 -6.00 4.92 -3.58
CA HIS A 99 -5.07 5.02 -4.71
C HIS A 99 -3.90 4.08 -4.46
N CYS A 100 -3.50 3.33 -5.48
CA CYS A 100 -2.50 2.28 -5.32
C CYS A 100 -1.22 2.62 -6.07
N PHE A 101 -0.10 2.30 -5.44
CA PHE A 101 1.24 2.62 -5.95
C PHE A 101 2.15 1.41 -5.75
N ALA A 102 3.22 1.38 -6.53
CA ALA A 102 4.28 0.40 -6.37
C ALA A 102 5.60 1.14 -6.23
N VAL A 103 6.53 0.56 -5.47
CA VAL A 103 7.87 1.11 -5.35
C VAL A 103 8.88 0.00 -5.56
N GLU A 104 9.80 0.23 -6.51
CA GLU A 104 10.85 -0.73 -6.80
C GLU A 104 12.00 -0.57 -5.81
N MET A 105 12.35 -1.67 -5.14
CA MET A 105 13.41 -1.70 -4.14
C MET A 105 14.67 -2.31 -4.73
N GLN A 106 15.82 -1.76 -4.34
CA GLN A 106 17.13 -2.28 -4.74
C GLN A 106 17.67 -3.26 -3.71
N SER A 107 17.06 -3.33 -2.54
CA SER A 107 17.43 -4.25 -1.46
C SER A 107 16.17 -4.71 -0.74
N GLU A 108 16.34 -5.62 0.20
CA GLU A 108 15.22 -6.11 1.01
C GLU A 108 15.17 -5.42 2.39
N ASP A 109 15.88 -4.29 2.54
CA ASP A 109 15.95 -3.56 3.80
C ASP A 109 14.68 -2.76 4.06
N ILE A 110 14.01 -3.09 5.14
CA ILE A 110 12.76 -2.46 5.56
C ILE A 110 12.89 -2.13 7.06
N SER A 111 12.47 -0.92 7.43
CA SER A 111 12.39 -0.50 8.84
C SER A 111 10.91 -0.32 9.17
N ILE A 112 10.30 -1.36 9.77
CA ILE A 112 8.86 -1.33 10.03
C ILE A 112 8.50 -0.42 11.20
N SER A 113 7.32 0.19 11.10
CA SER A 113 6.74 0.99 12.16
C SER A 113 6.08 0.10 13.21
N ARG A 114 5.53 0.72 14.27
CA ARG A 114 4.83 0.00 15.33
C ARG A 114 3.54 -0.66 14.87
N GLU A 115 2.99 -0.21 13.74
CA GLU A 115 1.74 -0.76 13.21
C GLU A 115 1.92 -2.18 12.68
N HIS A 116 3.14 -2.57 12.36
CA HIS A 116 3.44 -3.88 11.80
C HIS A 116 4.25 -4.71 12.77
N GLY A 117 3.86 -5.98 12.92
CA GLY A 117 4.60 -6.93 13.75
C GLY A 117 5.81 -7.50 13.04
N CYS A 118 5.71 -7.67 11.73
CA CYS A 118 6.81 -8.19 10.91
C CYS A 118 6.53 -7.97 9.43
N PHE A 119 7.51 -8.25 8.61
CA PHE A 119 7.37 -8.19 7.16
C PHE A 119 8.05 -9.42 6.55
N GLU A 120 7.67 -9.73 5.31
CA GLU A 120 8.26 -10.85 4.58
C GLU A 120 8.29 -10.55 3.09
N TRP A 121 9.39 -10.92 2.45
CA TRP A 121 9.51 -10.85 0.98
C TRP A 121 9.08 -12.20 0.42
N VAL A 122 8.02 -12.20 -0.39
CA VAL A 122 7.41 -13.44 -0.89
C VAL A 122 7.11 -13.33 -2.39
N ASP A 123 6.92 -14.47 -3.02
CA ASP A 123 6.52 -14.51 -4.42
C ASP A 123 5.05 -14.15 -4.59
N TYR A 124 4.61 -14.01 -5.84
CA TYR A 124 3.25 -13.59 -6.17
C TYR A 124 2.21 -14.53 -5.53
N SER A 125 2.38 -15.83 -5.70
CA SER A 125 1.40 -16.80 -5.23
C SER A 125 1.24 -16.74 -3.71
N THR A 126 2.35 -16.62 -2.99
CA THR A 126 2.35 -16.55 -1.54
C THR A 126 1.71 -15.23 -1.08
N ALA A 127 2.05 -14.12 -1.75
CA ALA A 127 1.45 -12.83 -1.41
C ALA A 127 -0.06 -12.87 -1.60
N LYS A 128 -0.50 -13.38 -2.75
CA LYS A 128 -1.94 -13.47 -3.06
C LYS A 128 -2.69 -14.29 -2.02
N GLU A 129 -2.10 -15.38 -1.57
CA GLU A 129 -2.73 -16.25 -0.58
C GLU A 129 -2.82 -15.58 0.80
N ARG A 130 -1.76 -14.88 1.21
CA ARG A 130 -1.69 -14.27 2.55
C ARG A 130 -2.48 -12.99 2.69
N LEU A 131 -2.56 -12.17 1.64
CA LEU A 131 -3.20 -10.85 1.72
C LEU A 131 -4.66 -10.99 2.11
N ARG A 132 -5.05 -10.21 3.11
CA ARG A 132 -6.41 -10.25 3.65
C ARG A 132 -7.42 -9.50 2.79
N TYR A 133 -7.04 -8.35 2.22
CA TYR A 133 -7.98 -7.45 1.58
C TYR A 133 -7.97 -7.59 0.06
N ASP A 134 -9.17 -7.58 -0.53
CA ASP A 134 -9.31 -7.70 -1.98
C ASP A 134 -8.63 -6.55 -2.72
N SER A 135 -8.66 -5.34 -2.17
CA SER A 135 -7.99 -4.20 -2.79
C SER A 135 -6.49 -4.46 -2.98
N ASN A 136 -5.85 -5.08 -1.99
CA ASN A 136 -4.44 -5.44 -2.06
C ASN A 136 -4.20 -6.47 -3.16
N LYS A 137 -5.10 -7.45 -3.27
CA LYS A 137 -4.97 -8.51 -4.27
C LYS A 137 -5.13 -8.01 -5.69
N VAL A 138 -6.07 -7.07 -5.91
CA VAL A 138 -6.28 -6.47 -7.23
C VAL A 138 -5.05 -5.67 -7.65
N ALA A 139 -4.53 -4.83 -6.74
CA ALA A 139 -3.34 -4.04 -7.02
C ALA A 139 -2.13 -4.93 -7.29
N LEU A 140 -1.97 -6.01 -6.52
CA LEU A 140 -0.90 -6.97 -6.73
C LEU A 140 -0.99 -7.62 -8.12
N TRP A 141 -2.20 -8.02 -8.52
CA TRP A 141 -2.41 -8.64 -9.82
C TRP A 141 -2.04 -7.69 -10.95
N GLU A 142 -2.48 -6.44 -10.85
CA GLU A 142 -2.13 -5.41 -11.84
C GLU A 142 -0.61 -5.24 -11.93
N LEU A 143 0.05 -5.09 -10.81
CA LEU A 143 1.50 -4.87 -10.75
C LEU A 143 2.26 -6.04 -11.34
N ASP A 144 1.93 -7.26 -10.93
CA ASP A 144 2.62 -8.46 -11.38
C ASP A 144 2.49 -8.62 -12.89
N ASN A 145 1.30 -8.37 -13.43
CA ASN A 145 1.09 -8.46 -14.88
C ASN A 145 1.81 -7.35 -15.64
N LYS A 146 1.81 -6.13 -15.11
CA LYS A 146 2.53 -5.02 -15.75
C LYS A 146 4.03 -5.26 -15.79
N ILE A 147 4.58 -5.87 -14.76
CA ILE A 147 6.00 -6.24 -14.75
C ILE A 147 6.26 -7.31 -15.81
N ARG A 148 5.44 -8.36 -15.84
CA ARG A 148 5.62 -9.45 -16.82
C ARG A 148 5.43 -9.00 -18.26
N LEU A 149 4.55 -8.04 -18.49
CA LEU A 149 4.29 -7.49 -19.83
C LEU A 149 5.31 -6.42 -20.25
N GLY A 150 6.21 -6.04 -19.34
CA GLY A 150 7.20 -5.01 -19.63
C GLY A 150 6.65 -3.58 -19.63
N ILE A 151 5.45 -3.37 -19.10
CA ILE A 151 4.85 -2.04 -19.00
C ILE A 151 5.52 -1.25 -17.88
N ILE A 152 5.85 -1.93 -16.80
CA ILE A 152 6.63 -1.37 -15.70
C ILE A 152 8.01 -2.03 -15.73
N ASN A 153 9.03 -1.20 -15.76
CA ASN A 153 10.42 -1.67 -15.80
C ASN A 153 10.97 -1.96 -14.42
#